data_b825e2ade042a100bc55cff81b2388e0
#
_entry.id   b825e2ade042a100bc55cff81b2388e0
#
_cell.length_a   1.000
_cell.length_b   1.000
_cell.length_c   1.000
_cell.angle_alpha   90.00
_cell.angle_beta   90.00
_cell.angle_gamma   90.00
#
_symmetry.space_group_name_H-M   'P 1'
#
loop_
_entity.id
_entity.type
_entity.pdbx_description
1 polymer ?
#
loop_
_entity_poly.entity_id
_entity_poly.type
_entity_poly.pdbx_seq_one_letter_code
_entity_poly.pdbx_strand_id
1 'polypeptide(L)'
;MDNLFQTSLFAGVTVSLVAYLIGMLLKKKFKLAILNPLLISIVLTIIVLVVADVDYDTYNKGASYLSWFLTPATVCLAIPLYEQWILLKKNIAAVALGLTAGVITSLVTVLVLSVLMGLSHEDYVTLLPKSITTAIGMGVSEELGGYVTITVAVIVVTGVIGNILGEFVCKIFRITEPISKGLALGASSHAIGTAKAIEMGEIEGAMSSLAIAVAGILTVVFASVFANFY
;
A
#
# COMPACT_ATOMS: atom_id res chain seq x y z
N MET A 1 9.29 -17.09 25.93
CA MET A 1 8.91 -15.78 25.38
C MET A 1 7.39 -15.61 25.24
N ASP A 2 6.68 -16.70 25.06
CA ASP A 2 5.21 -16.72 24.99
C ASP A 2 4.56 -16.02 26.21
N ASN A 3 5.04 -16.28 27.43
CA ASN A 3 4.58 -15.59 28.64
C ASN A 3 4.67 -14.05 28.59
N LEU A 4 5.64 -13.50 27.85
CA LEU A 4 5.84 -12.05 27.75
C LEU A 4 4.79 -11.41 26.85
N PHE A 5 4.40 -12.09 25.76
CA PHE A 5 3.31 -11.64 24.87
C PHE A 5 1.94 -11.83 25.48
N GLN A 6 1.75 -12.86 26.33
CA GLN A 6 0.48 -13.10 27.03
C GLN A 6 0.27 -12.12 28.21
N THR A 7 1.35 -11.69 28.88
CA THR A 7 1.27 -10.82 30.05
C THR A 7 1.41 -9.34 29.73
N SER A 8 2.01 -8.96 28.59
CA SER A 8 2.26 -7.56 28.22
C SER A 8 1.48 -7.14 26.98
N LEU A 9 0.53 -6.25 27.18
CA LEU A 9 -0.21 -5.58 26.09
C LEU A 9 0.70 -4.80 25.12
N PHE A 10 1.90 -4.45 25.53
CA PHE A 10 2.82 -3.65 24.72
C PHE A 10 3.85 -4.48 23.96
N ALA A 11 3.91 -5.79 24.15
CA ALA A 11 4.90 -6.65 23.50
C ALA A 11 4.80 -6.58 21.97
N GLY A 12 3.60 -6.69 21.40
CA GLY A 12 3.37 -6.60 19.96
C GLY A 12 3.80 -5.26 19.36
N VAL A 13 3.43 -4.14 20.00
CA VAL A 13 3.87 -2.79 19.60
C VAL A 13 5.40 -2.68 19.63
N THR A 14 6.01 -3.13 20.74
CA THR A 14 7.46 -3.02 20.93
C THR A 14 8.22 -3.80 19.88
N VAL A 15 7.84 -5.05 19.60
CA VAL A 15 8.47 -5.87 18.55
C VAL A 15 8.35 -5.19 17.20
N SER A 16 7.17 -4.70 16.82
CA SER A 16 6.94 -4.01 15.56
C SER A 16 7.81 -2.77 15.41
N LEU A 17 7.85 -1.91 16.45
CA LEU A 17 8.64 -0.68 16.44
C LEU A 17 10.14 -0.95 16.41
N VAL A 18 10.63 -1.90 17.20
CA VAL A 18 12.06 -2.28 17.21
C VAL A 18 12.47 -2.85 15.86
N ALA A 19 11.66 -3.73 15.28
CA ALA A 19 11.91 -4.28 13.94
C ALA A 19 11.96 -3.17 12.88
N TYR A 20 11.07 -2.19 12.96
CA TYR A 20 11.07 -1.04 12.04
C TYR A 20 12.30 -0.13 12.24
N LEU A 21 12.71 0.14 13.48
CA LEU A 21 13.92 0.89 13.79
C LEU A 21 15.17 0.21 13.24
N ILE A 22 15.26 -1.12 13.36
CA ILE A 22 16.36 -1.91 12.77
C ILE A 22 16.34 -1.73 11.24
N GLY A 23 15.18 -1.81 10.61
CA GLY A 23 15.02 -1.56 9.16
C GLY A 23 15.50 -0.18 8.75
N MET A 24 15.15 0.88 9.49
CA MET A 24 15.62 2.23 9.24
C MET A 24 17.14 2.37 9.38
N LEU A 25 17.73 1.77 10.40
CA LEU A 25 19.19 1.79 10.60
C LEU A 25 19.92 1.08 9.47
N LEU A 26 19.40 -0.07 9.00
CA LEU A 26 19.97 -0.80 7.87
C LEU A 26 19.86 0.01 6.57
N LYS A 27 18.70 0.61 6.28
CA LYS A 27 18.52 1.51 5.10
C LYS A 27 19.50 2.68 5.16
N LYS A 28 19.65 3.33 6.32
CA LYS A 28 20.57 4.46 6.51
C LYS A 28 22.04 4.06 6.30
N LYS A 29 22.43 2.87 6.78
CA LYS A 29 23.82 2.37 6.69
C LYS A 29 24.19 1.94 5.27
N PHE A 30 23.33 1.16 4.61
CA PHE A 30 23.65 0.53 3.32
C PHE A 30 23.10 1.29 2.12
N LYS A 31 22.11 2.18 2.30
CA LYS A 31 21.47 3.00 1.25
C LYS A 31 20.95 2.20 0.04
N LEU A 32 20.67 0.91 0.22
CA LEU A 32 20.10 0.05 -0.82
C LEU A 32 18.57 0.16 -0.84
N ALA A 33 17.97 0.29 -2.02
CA ALA A 33 16.51 0.40 -2.18
C ALA A 33 15.79 -0.84 -1.67
N ILE A 34 16.38 -2.04 -1.83
CA ILE A 34 15.81 -3.30 -1.36
C ILE A 34 15.72 -3.39 0.18
N LEU A 35 16.55 -2.61 0.90
CA LEU A 35 16.48 -2.52 2.36
C LEU A 35 15.38 -1.53 2.79
N ASN A 36 14.17 -1.77 2.30
CA ASN A 36 12.99 -1.01 2.71
C ASN A 36 12.70 -1.29 4.20
N PRO A 37 12.59 -0.27 5.07
CA PRO A 37 12.37 -0.45 6.51
C PRO A 37 11.10 -1.25 6.82
N LEU A 38 10.03 -1.06 6.04
CA LEU A 38 8.79 -1.79 6.22
C LEU A 38 8.95 -3.27 5.88
N LEU A 39 9.60 -3.59 4.75
CA LEU A 39 9.87 -4.98 4.38
C LEU A 39 10.71 -5.69 5.44
N ILE A 40 11.78 -5.04 5.91
CA ILE A 40 12.64 -5.59 6.96
C ILE A 40 11.86 -5.79 8.25
N SER A 41 11.02 -4.82 8.62
CA SER A 41 10.17 -4.93 9.81
C SER A 41 9.23 -6.13 9.75
N ILE A 42 8.56 -6.33 8.61
CA ILE A 42 7.65 -7.46 8.40
C ILE A 42 8.42 -8.78 8.56
N VAL A 43 9.55 -8.93 7.86
CA VAL A 43 10.35 -10.16 7.89
C VAL A 43 10.88 -10.43 9.30
N LEU A 44 11.43 -9.43 9.98
CA LEU A 44 11.94 -9.58 11.34
C LEU A 44 10.82 -9.94 12.33
N THR A 45 9.65 -9.30 12.22
CA THR A 45 8.51 -9.63 13.08
C THR A 45 8.07 -11.06 12.88
N ILE A 46 7.95 -11.52 11.61
CA ILE A 46 7.61 -12.92 11.31
C ILE A 46 8.64 -13.86 11.91
N ILE A 47 9.94 -13.60 11.72
CA ILE A 47 11.00 -14.43 12.30
C ILE A 47 10.88 -14.49 13.83
N VAL A 48 10.66 -13.36 14.50
CA VAL A 48 10.51 -13.32 15.96
C VAL A 48 9.32 -14.18 16.40
N LEU A 49 8.17 -14.07 15.74
CA LEU A 49 6.96 -14.82 16.10
C LEU A 49 7.18 -16.33 15.91
N VAL A 50 7.77 -16.73 14.77
CA VAL A 50 8.05 -18.15 14.48
C VAL A 50 9.08 -18.74 15.44
N VAL A 51 10.19 -18.03 15.70
CA VAL A 51 11.25 -18.53 16.60
C VAL A 51 10.79 -18.56 18.06
N ALA A 52 9.95 -17.61 18.45
CA ALA A 52 9.42 -17.55 19.82
C ALA A 52 8.17 -18.41 20.03
N ASP A 53 7.67 -19.07 18.98
CA ASP A 53 6.44 -19.88 18.97
C ASP A 53 5.24 -19.09 19.53
N VAL A 54 5.09 -17.83 19.03
CA VAL A 54 4.02 -16.92 19.45
C VAL A 54 2.92 -16.93 18.40
N ASP A 55 1.70 -17.22 18.83
CA ASP A 55 0.53 -17.17 17.98
C ASP A 55 0.22 -15.74 17.50
N TYR A 56 -0.27 -15.63 16.26
CA TYR A 56 -0.60 -14.34 15.64
C TYR A 56 -1.62 -13.55 16.46
N ASP A 57 -2.67 -14.19 16.98
CA ASP A 57 -3.71 -13.51 17.76
C ASP A 57 -3.14 -12.92 19.05
N THR A 58 -2.23 -13.63 19.69
CA THR A 58 -1.51 -13.16 20.88
C THR A 58 -0.65 -11.94 20.58
N TYR A 59 0.10 -11.95 19.47
CA TYR A 59 0.86 -10.79 19.00
C TYR A 59 -0.07 -9.62 18.65
N ASN A 60 -1.16 -9.89 17.92
CA ASN A 60 -2.06 -8.87 17.39
C ASN A 60 -2.83 -8.14 18.50
N LYS A 61 -3.10 -8.76 19.65
CA LYS A 61 -3.70 -8.08 20.82
C LYS A 61 -2.93 -6.81 21.19
N GLY A 62 -1.59 -6.90 21.18
CA GLY A 62 -0.74 -5.74 21.42
C GLY A 62 -0.53 -4.88 20.19
N ALA A 63 -0.19 -5.50 19.06
CA ALA A 63 0.14 -4.78 17.82
C ALA A 63 -1.03 -3.94 17.27
N SER A 64 -2.29 -4.32 17.52
CA SER A 64 -3.49 -3.60 17.12
C SER A 64 -3.55 -2.14 17.60
N TYR A 65 -2.86 -1.79 18.68
CA TYR A 65 -2.76 -0.39 19.11
C TYR A 65 -2.09 0.50 18.05
N LEU A 66 -1.21 -0.04 17.19
CA LEU A 66 -0.65 0.71 16.08
C LEU A 66 -1.71 1.06 15.03
N SER A 67 -2.75 0.24 14.88
CA SER A 67 -3.86 0.50 13.96
C SER A 67 -4.69 1.73 14.35
N TRP A 68 -4.68 2.14 15.61
CA TRP A 68 -5.36 3.36 16.05
C TRP A 68 -4.76 4.62 15.44
N PHE A 69 -3.48 4.57 15.07
CA PHE A 69 -2.81 5.68 14.38
C PHE A 69 -3.12 5.74 12.88
N LEU A 70 -3.78 4.71 12.32
CA LEU A 70 -4.05 4.65 10.88
C LEU A 70 -4.95 5.82 10.42
N THR A 71 -6.05 6.07 11.15
CA THR A 71 -6.97 7.15 10.83
C THR A 71 -6.32 8.54 10.95
N PRO A 72 -5.67 8.90 12.08
CA PRO A 72 -4.95 10.17 12.15
C PRO A 72 -3.86 10.31 11.08
N ALA A 73 -3.08 9.27 10.82
CA ALA A 73 -2.06 9.28 9.78
C ALA A 73 -2.66 9.54 8.39
N THR A 74 -3.78 8.90 8.08
CA THR A 74 -4.49 9.11 6.81
C THR A 74 -5.01 10.55 6.70
N VAL A 75 -5.56 11.11 7.78
CA VAL A 75 -6.01 12.52 7.81
C VAL A 75 -4.83 13.48 7.60
N CYS A 76 -3.66 13.19 8.18
CA CYS A 76 -2.47 14.01 7.98
C CYS A 76 -2.00 14.06 6.51
N LEU A 77 -2.33 13.07 5.68
CA LEU A 77 -2.03 13.12 4.24
C LEU A 77 -2.83 14.21 3.49
N ALA A 78 -3.86 14.78 4.11
CA ALA A 78 -4.58 15.92 3.55
C ALA A 78 -3.78 17.24 3.64
N ILE A 79 -2.80 17.33 4.54
CA ILE A 79 -1.99 18.55 4.73
C ILE A 79 -1.19 18.88 3.46
N PRO A 80 -0.30 18.01 2.95
CA PRO A 80 0.43 18.29 1.72
C PRO A 80 -0.49 18.50 0.51
N LEU A 81 -1.66 17.82 0.47
CA LEU A 81 -2.65 18.04 -0.57
C LEU A 81 -3.21 19.47 -0.52
N TYR A 82 -3.54 19.96 0.67
CA TYR A 82 -4.03 21.34 0.84
C TYR A 82 -2.98 22.38 0.45
N GLU A 83 -1.72 22.16 0.82
CA GLU A 83 -0.59 23.04 0.46
C GLU A 83 -0.42 23.16 -1.06
N GLN A 84 -0.67 22.07 -1.80
CA GLN A 84 -0.55 22.02 -3.27
C GLN A 84 -1.90 22.23 -4.00
N TRP A 85 -2.92 22.77 -3.33
CA TRP A 85 -4.28 22.94 -3.88
C TRP A 85 -4.35 23.75 -5.17
N ILE A 86 -3.53 24.81 -5.28
CA ILE A 86 -3.48 25.65 -6.48
C ILE A 86 -2.93 24.85 -7.67
N LEU A 87 -1.89 24.05 -7.44
CA LEU A 87 -1.29 23.19 -8.46
C LEU A 87 -2.27 22.11 -8.94
N LEU A 88 -3.00 21.51 -8.00
CA LEU A 88 -4.05 20.55 -8.30
C LEU A 88 -5.12 21.14 -9.20
N LYS A 89 -5.67 22.32 -8.86
CA LYS A 89 -6.70 22.99 -9.67
C LYS A 89 -6.25 23.29 -11.10
N LYS A 90 -4.99 23.67 -11.29
CA LYS A 90 -4.45 23.92 -12.62
C LYS A 90 -4.32 22.68 -13.48
N ASN A 91 -4.20 21.50 -12.86
CA ASN A 91 -3.92 20.24 -13.55
C ASN A 91 -5.05 19.21 -13.40
N ILE A 92 -6.26 19.64 -12.98
CA ILE A 92 -7.36 18.74 -12.59
C ILE A 92 -7.74 17.74 -13.68
N ALA A 93 -7.75 18.16 -14.94
CA ALA A 93 -8.06 17.27 -16.06
C ALA A 93 -6.97 16.19 -16.25
N ALA A 94 -5.69 16.59 -16.19
CA ALA A 94 -4.58 15.65 -16.30
C ALA A 94 -4.57 14.65 -15.12
N VAL A 95 -4.85 15.12 -13.91
CA VAL A 95 -4.97 14.30 -12.70
C VAL A 95 -6.11 13.29 -12.83
N ALA A 96 -7.31 13.77 -13.22
CA ALA A 96 -8.48 12.90 -13.35
C ALA A 96 -8.27 11.83 -14.44
N LEU A 97 -7.80 12.23 -15.62
CA LEU A 97 -7.52 11.30 -16.70
C LEU A 97 -6.40 10.32 -16.36
N GLY A 98 -5.32 10.79 -15.74
CA GLY A 98 -4.20 9.96 -15.33
C GLY A 98 -4.60 8.90 -14.30
N LEU A 99 -5.36 9.29 -13.27
CA LEU A 99 -5.84 8.36 -12.25
C LEU A 99 -6.83 7.35 -12.81
N THR A 100 -7.79 7.80 -13.63
CA THR A 100 -8.75 6.89 -14.27
C THR A 100 -8.03 5.89 -15.18
N ALA A 101 -7.11 6.35 -16.02
CA ALA A 101 -6.31 5.47 -16.85
C ALA A 101 -5.47 4.49 -16.04
N GLY A 102 -4.84 4.94 -14.94
CA GLY A 102 -4.06 4.11 -14.04
C GLY A 102 -4.89 3.00 -13.39
N VAL A 103 -6.07 3.34 -12.86
CA VAL A 103 -6.99 2.37 -12.24
C VAL A 103 -7.50 1.36 -13.28
N ILE A 104 -7.97 1.83 -14.43
CA ILE A 104 -8.43 0.93 -15.51
C ILE A 104 -7.30 0.00 -15.97
N THR A 105 -6.09 0.53 -16.16
CA THR A 105 -4.93 -0.29 -16.55
C THR A 105 -4.63 -1.35 -15.49
N SER A 106 -4.71 -1.01 -14.20
CA SER A 106 -4.53 -1.97 -13.11
C SER A 106 -5.55 -3.10 -13.18
N LEU A 107 -6.84 -2.77 -13.31
CA LEU A 107 -7.93 -3.75 -13.36
C LEU A 107 -7.84 -4.62 -14.63
N VAL A 108 -7.58 -4.02 -15.79
CA VAL A 108 -7.37 -4.75 -17.06
C VAL A 108 -6.16 -5.69 -16.95
N THR A 109 -5.09 -5.26 -16.34
CA THR A 109 -3.89 -6.11 -16.14
C THR A 109 -4.22 -7.31 -15.28
N VAL A 110 -4.95 -7.12 -14.18
CA VAL A 110 -5.40 -8.23 -13.32
C VAL A 110 -6.29 -9.17 -14.11
N LEU A 111 -7.29 -8.66 -14.86
CA LEU A 111 -8.18 -9.48 -15.71
C LEU A 111 -7.37 -10.31 -16.71
N VAL A 112 -6.51 -9.66 -17.50
CA VAL A 112 -5.72 -10.36 -18.53
C VAL A 112 -4.82 -11.43 -17.92
N LEU A 113 -4.13 -11.13 -16.81
CA LEU A 113 -3.27 -12.12 -16.16
C LEU A 113 -4.07 -13.27 -15.53
N SER A 114 -5.24 -12.99 -14.95
CA SER A 114 -6.12 -14.04 -14.40
C SER A 114 -6.60 -15.00 -15.49
N VAL A 115 -7.03 -14.46 -16.65
CA VAL A 115 -7.41 -15.28 -17.80
C VAL A 115 -6.23 -16.11 -18.31
N LEU A 116 -5.05 -15.49 -18.48
CA LEU A 116 -3.87 -16.20 -18.99
C LEU A 116 -3.37 -17.29 -18.03
N MET A 117 -3.52 -17.10 -16.74
CA MET A 117 -3.08 -18.05 -15.72
C MET A 117 -4.17 -19.07 -15.35
N GLY A 118 -5.40 -18.92 -15.85
CA GLY A 118 -6.53 -19.80 -15.54
C GLY A 118 -6.91 -19.77 -14.06
N LEU A 119 -6.88 -18.57 -13.44
CA LEU A 119 -7.26 -18.42 -12.04
C LEU A 119 -8.77 -18.65 -11.87
N SER A 120 -9.21 -18.99 -10.66
CA SER A 120 -10.64 -19.04 -10.35
C SER A 120 -11.24 -17.63 -10.30
N HIS A 121 -12.56 -17.53 -10.34
CA HIS A 121 -13.25 -16.26 -10.14
C HIS A 121 -12.92 -15.65 -8.78
N GLU A 122 -12.89 -16.45 -7.72
CA GLU A 122 -12.55 -16.03 -6.37
C GLU A 122 -11.12 -15.47 -6.29
N ASP A 123 -10.14 -16.11 -6.97
CA ASP A 123 -8.77 -15.61 -7.05
C ASP A 123 -8.71 -14.28 -7.79
N TYR A 124 -9.44 -14.17 -8.90
CA TYR A 124 -9.50 -12.95 -9.71
C TYR A 124 -10.03 -11.76 -8.91
N VAL A 125 -11.19 -11.91 -8.26
CA VAL A 125 -11.78 -10.81 -7.47
C VAL A 125 -10.95 -10.47 -6.22
N THR A 126 -10.20 -11.43 -5.68
CA THR A 126 -9.22 -11.23 -4.62
C THR A 126 -8.11 -10.25 -5.04
N LEU A 127 -7.68 -10.31 -6.32
CA LEU A 127 -6.58 -9.51 -6.84
C LEU A 127 -7.01 -8.14 -7.37
N LEU A 128 -8.29 -7.94 -7.69
CA LEU A 128 -8.78 -6.67 -8.25
C LEU A 128 -8.39 -5.44 -7.40
N PRO A 129 -8.56 -5.44 -6.06
CA PRO A 129 -8.26 -4.28 -5.24
C PRO A 129 -6.79 -4.16 -4.81
N LYS A 130 -5.84 -4.85 -5.46
CA LYS A 130 -4.42 -4.93 -5.05
C LYS A 130 -3.69 -3.59 -4.91
N SER A 131 -4.14 -2.54 -5.57
CA SER A 131 -3.44 -1.25 -5.67
C SER A 131 -3.99 -0.17 -4.75
N ILE A 132 -5.08 -0.44 -4.03
CA ILE A 132 -5.71 0.52 -3.11
C ILE A 132 -5.34 0.23 -1.65
N THR A 133 -5.84 1.06 -0.71
CA THR A 133 -5.57 0.86 0.71
C THR A 133 -6.18 -0.44 1.23
N THR A 134 -5.51 -1.06 2.20
CA THR A 134 -5.94 -2.34 2.79
C THR A 134 -7.38 -2.28 3.30
N ALA A 135 -7.77 -1.19 3.97
CA ALA A 135 -9.11 -1.05 4.52
C ALA A 135 -10.20 -1.08 3.43
N ILE A 136 -10.00 -0.34 2.32
CA ILE A 136 -10.94 -0.34 1.20
C ILE A 136 -10.87 -1.68 0.45
N GLY A 137 -9.66 -2.20 0.24
CA GLY A 137 -9.44 -3.44 -0.49
C GLY A 137 -10.06 -4.67 0.18
N MET A 138 -10.04 -4.74 1.51
CA MET A 138 -10.73 -5.80 2.27
C MET A 138 -12.23 -5.78 2.00
N GLY A 139 -12.87 -4.60 2.10
CA GLY A 139 -14.29 -4.45 1.84
C GLY A 139 -14.69 -4.83 0.41
N VAL A 140 -13.90 -4.38 -0.59
CA VAL A 140 -14.14 -4.75 -2.00
C VAL A 140 -14.00 -6.25 -2.22
N SER A 141 -12.95 -6.88 -1.67
CA SER A 141 -12.73 -8.32 -1.79
C SER A 141 -13.84 -9.12 -1.13
N GLU A 142 -14.27 -8.73 0.07
CA GLU A 142 -15.36 -9.39 0.80
C GLU A 142 -16.68 -9.30 0.03
N GLU A 143 -17.03 -8.12 -0.46
CA GLU A 143 -18.26 -7.88 -1.24
C GLU A 143 -18.31 -8.70 -2.53
N LEU A 144 -17.16 -8.88 -3.19
CA LEU A 144 -17.05 -9.61 -4.44
C LEU A 144 -16.82 -11.13 -4.26
N GLY A 145 -16.74 -11.62 -3.02
CA GLY A 145 -16.54 -13.05 -2.71
C GLY A 145 -15.09 -13.53 -2.80
N GLY A 146 -14.13 -12.63 -2.71
CA GLY A 146 -12.70 -12.96 -2.70
C GLY A 146 -12.15 -13.35 -1.33
N TYR A 147 -10.90 -13.79 -1.32
CA TYR A 147 -10.18 -14.19 -0.10
C TYR A 147 -9.54 -12.96 0.58
N VAL A 148 -10.21 -12.36 1.54
CA VAL A 148 -9.79 -11.11 2.21
C VAL A 148 -8.35 -11.16 2.73
N THR A 149 -7.95 -12.27 3.36
CA THR A 149 -6.58 -12.44 3.89
C THR A 149 -5.52 -12.39 2.77
N ILE A 150 -5.81 -13.01 1.63
CA ILE A 150 -4.91 -12.98 0.45
C ILE A 150 -4.88 -11.57 -0.13
N THR A 151 -6.03 -10.91 -0.23
CA THR A 151 -6.11 -9.50 -0.67
C THR A 151 -5.19 -8.61 0.16
N VAL A 152 -5.23 -8.72 1.49
CA VAL A 152 -4.34 -7.94 2.38
C VAL A 152 -2.87 -8.21 2.07
N ALA A 153 -2.49 -9.48 1.93
CA ALA A 153 -1.11 -9.85 1.61
C ALA A 153 -0.65 -9.27 0.27
N VAL A 154 -1.48 -9.37 -0.76
CA VAL A 154 -1.19 -8.86 -2.10
C VAL A 154 -1.10 -7.33 -2.12
N ILE A 155 -1.97 -6.63 -1.40
CA ILE A 155 -1.91 -5.16 -1.24
C ILE A 155 -0.58 -4.76 -0.61
N VAL A 156 -0.17 -5.41 0.49
CA VAL A 156 1.10 -5.11 1.16
C VAL A 156 2.28 -5.36 0.22
N VAL A 157 2.33 -6.50 -0.45
CA VAL A 157 3.38 -6.85 -1.42
C VAL A 157 3.43 -5.83 -2.55
N THR A 158 2.28 -5.46 -3.13
CA THR A 158 2.18 -4.44 -4.19
C THR A 158 2.73 -3.10 -3.72
N GLY A 159 2.36 -2.67 -2.52
CA GLY A 159 2.86 -1.42 -1.94
C GLY A 159 4.37 -1.43 -1.72
N VAL A 160 4.91 -2.51 -1.17
CA VAL A 160 6.36 -2.66 -0.94
C VAL A 160 7.14 -2.67 -2.24
N ILE A 161 6.69 -3.42 -3.25
CA ILE A 161 7.31 -3.44 -4.58
C ILE A 161 7.28 -2.05 -5.21
N GLY A 162 6.16 -1.36 -5.16
CA GLY A 162 6.05 -0.01 -5.72
C GLY A 162 6.92 1.01 -4.98
N ASN A 163 7.06 0.92 -3.66
CA ASN A 163 7.97 1.76 -2.90
C ASN A 163 9.44 1.53 -3.29
N ILE A 164 9.85 0.28 -3.50
CA ILE A 164 11.22 -0.09 -3.88
C ILE A 164 11.51 0.30 -5.33
N LEU A 165 10.62 -0.05 -6.25
CA LEU A 165 10.86 0.07 -7.69
C LEU A 165 10.34 1.37 -8.30
N GLY A 166 9.46 2.10 -7.65
CA GLY A 166 8.74 3.23 -8.25
C GLY A 166 9.65 4.31 -8.83
N GLU A 167 10.69 4.72 -8.09
CA GLU A 167 11.67 5.70 -8.59
C GLU A 167 12.47 5.15 -9.79
N PHE A 168 12.84 3.89 -9.75
CA PHE A 168 13.54 3.22 -10.83
C PHE A 168 12.68 3.13 -12.11
N VAL A 169 11.41 2.75 -11.96
CA VAL A 169 10.44 2.72 -13.06
C VAL A 169 10.25 4.13 -13.66
N CYS A 170 10.09 5.16 -12.82
CA CYS A 170 9.99 6.53 -13.30
C CYS A 170 11.24 6.94 -14.13
N LYS A 171 12.42 6.52 -13.72
CA LYS A 171 13.67 6.80 -14.46
C LYS A 171 13.72 6.07 -15.81
N ILE A 172 13.35 4.79 -15.86
CA ILE A 172 13.35 3.99 -17.11
C ILE A 172 12.39 4.60 -18.13
N PHE A 173 11.16 4.92 -17.69
CA PHE A 173 10.14 5.49 -18.58
C PHE A 173 10.28 7.00 -18.77
N ARG A 174 11.35 7.62 -18.25
CA ARG A 174 11.63 9.06 -18.33
C ARG A 174 10.48 9.93 -17.82
N ILE A 175 9.78 9.46 -16.79
CA ILE A 175 8.75 10.24 -16.11
C ILE A 175 9.47 11.25 -15.21
N THR A 176 9.58 12.49 -15.68
CA THR A 176 10.32 13.55 -14.97
C THR A 176 9.40 14.46 -14.17
N GLU A 177 8.13 14.56 -14.59
CA GLU A 177 7.14 15.49 -14.03
C GLU A 177 6.72 15.07 -12.63
N PRO A 178 6.89 15.92 -11.58
CA PRO A 178 6.57 15.58 -10.19
C PRO A 178 5.12 15.12 -9.98
N ILE A 179 4.17 15.81 -10.63
CA ILE A 179 2.74 15.46 -10.55
C ILE A 179 2.55 14.00 -11.02
N SER A 180 3.10 13.65 -12.18
CA SER A 180 2.96 12.32 -12.77
C SER A 180 3.58 11.22 -11.91
N LYS A 181 4.75 11.49 -11.29
CA LYS A 181 5.38 10.55 -10.35
C LYS A 181 4.50 10.30 -9.12
N GLY A 182 3.99 11.39 -8.52
CA GLY A 182 3.10 11.29 -7.37
C GLY A 182 1.84 10.50 -7.68
N LEU A 183 1.15 10.82 -8.77
CA LEU A 183 -0.06 10.11 -9.21
C LEU A 183 0.22 8.62 -9.46
N ALA A 184 1.33 8.30 -10.14
CA ALA A 184 1.70 6.92 -10.43
C ALA A 184 1.94 6.11 -9.15
N LEU A 185 2.70 6.66 -8.19
CA LEU A 185 2.99 5.98 -6.93
C LEU A 185 1.76 5.80 -6.04
N GLY A 186 0.91 6.83 -5.94
CA GLY A 186 -0.30 6.75 -5.14
C GLY A 186 -1.34 5.79 -5.71
N ALA A 187 -1.54 5.81 -7.03
CA ALA A 187 -2.51 4.94 -7.69
C ALA A 187 -2.07 3.48 -7.79
N SER A 188 -0.76 3.21 -7.87
CA SER A 188 -0.26 1.84 -8.00
C SER A 188 0.05 1.18 -6.66
N SER A 189 0.45 1.96 -5.64
CA SER A 189 1.09 1.45 -4.43
C SER A 189 0.59 2.11 -3.15
N HIS A 190 -0.53 2.77 -3.24
CA HIS A 190 -1.30 3.36 -2.13
C HIS A 190 -0.42 4.07 -1.07
N ALA A 191 -0.72 3.93 0.23
CA ALA A 191 0.00 4.62 1.31
C ALA A 191 1.51 4.27 1.37
N ILE A 192 1.89 3.03 1.04
CA ILE A 192 3.30 2.59 1.05
C ILE A 192 4.07 3.28 -0.09
N GLY A 193 3.46 3.41 -1.27
CA GLY A 193 4.02 4.18 -2.38
C GLY A 193 4.07 5.67 -2.09
N THR A 194 3.07 6.21 -1.38
CA THR A 194 3.03 7.61 -0.96
C THR A 194 4.17 7.96 0.00
N ALA A 195 4.55 7.06 0.90
CA ALA A 195 5.73 7.27 1.73
C ALA A 195 7.00 7.50 0.87
N LYS A 196 7.13 6.76 -0.24
CA LYS A 196 8.22 6.98 -1.20
C LYS A 196 8.06 8.30 -1.97
N ALA A 197 6.85 8.65 -2.37
CA ALA A 197 6.58 9.91 -3.06
C ALA A 197 6.93 11.13 -2.18
N ILE A 198 6.64 11.11 -0.88
CA ILE A 198 7.03 12.15 0.08
C ILE A 198 8.57 12.25 0.18
N GLU A 199 9.30 11.12 0.16
CA GLU A 199 10.77 11.14 0.11
C GLU A 199 11.33 11.77 -1.19
N MET A 200 10.56 11.71 -2.29
CA MET A 200 10.98 12.24 -3.60
C MET A 200 10.74 13.75 -3.72
N GLY A 201 9.69 14.28 -3.08
CA GLY A 201 9.39 15.71 -3.05
C GLY A 201 7.99 16.05 -2.55
N GLU A 202 7.78 17.33 -2.24
CA GLU A 202 6.50 17.83 -1.70
C GLU A 202 5.35 17.67 -2.70
N ILE A 203 5.61 17.96 -3.99
CA ILE A 203 4.61 17.84 -5.05
C ILE A 203 4.26 16.37 -5.28
N GLU A 204 5.26 15.50 -5.37
CA GLU A 204 5.08 14.05 -5.50
C GLU A 204 4.26 13.50 -4.33
N GLY A 205 4.59 13.90 -3.10
CA GLY A 205 3.87 13.49 -1.89
C GLY A 205 2.41 13.94 -1.90
N ALA A 206 2.15 15.21 -2.22
CA ALA A 206 0.80 15.77 -2.29
C ALA A 206 -0.08 15.08 -3.35
N MET A 207 0.47 14.91 -4.55
CA MET A 207 -0.25 14.26 -5.65
C MET A 207 -0.49 12.77 -5.39
N SER A 208 0.46 12.10 -4.72
CA SER A 208 0.29 10.71 -4.29
C SER A 208 -0.80 10.56 -3.22
N SER A 209 -0.87 11.49 -2.26
CA SER A 209 -1.91 11.51 -1.23
C SER A 209 -3.32 11.68 -1.83
N LEU A 210 -3.46 12.55 -2.84
CA LEU A 210 -4.70 12.68 -3.61
C LEU A 210 -5.01 11.37 -4.35
N ALA A 211 -4.01 10.79 -5.00
CA ALA A 211 -4.18 9.59 -5.81
C ALA A 211 -4.70 8.40 -4.99
N ILE A 212 -4.30 8.24 -3.73
CA ILE A 212 -4.83 7.20 -2.84
C ILE A 212 -6.35 7.30 -2.75
N ALA A 213 -6.87 8.49 -2.44
CA ALA A 213 -8.30 8.69 -2.22
C ALA A 213 -9.09 8.47 -3.51
N VAL A 214 -8.67 9.10 -4.61
CA VAL A 214 -9.37 9.02 -5.90
C VAL A 214 -9.28 7.62 -6.49
N ALA A 215 -8.10 6.99 -6.48
CA ALA A 215 -7.94 5.60 -6.96
C ALA A 215 -8.75 4.62 -6.12
N GLY A 216 -8.85 4.83 -4.81
CA GLY A 216 -9.71 4.03 -3.93
C GLY A 216 -11.17 4.07 -4.39
N ILE A 217 -11.73 5.27 -4.56
CA ILE A 217 -13.12 5.46 -5.01
C ILE A 217 -13.33 4.85 -6.42
N LEU A 218 -12.44 5.16 -7.36
CA LEU A 218 -12.54 4.64 -8.73
C LEU A 218 -12.45 3.10 -8.75
N THR A 219 -11.58 2.52 -7.93
CA THR A 219 -11.45 1.06 -7.86
C THR A 219 -12.71 0.41 -7.31
N VAL A 220 -13.35 0.97 -6.26
CA VAL A 220 -14.63 0.46 -5.73
C VAL A 220 -15.68 0.41 -6.85
N VAL A 221 -15.83 1.50 -7.61
CA VAL A 221 -16.82 1.58 -8.69
C VAL A 221 -16.49 0.62 -9.83
N PHE A 222 -15.26 0.62 -10.30
CA PHE A 222 -14.88 -0.18 -11.47
C PHE A 222 -14.67 -1.66 -11.14
N ALA A 223 -14.22 -2.03 -9.94
CA ALA A 223 -14.03 -3.42 -9.55
C ALA A 223 -15.35 -4.20 -9.61
N SER A 224 -16.47 -3.60 -9.18
CA SER A 224 -17.80 -4.20 -9.26
C SER A 224 -18.22 -4.47 -10.71
N VAL A 225 -17.81 -3.62 -11.67
CA VAL A 225 -18.04 -3.84 -13.10
C VAL A 225 -17.10 -4.92 -13.64
N PHE A 226 -15.82 -4.84 -13.30
CA PHE A 226 -14.79 -5.77 -13.76
C PHE A 226 -14.99 -7.20 -13.25
N ALA A 227 -15.55 -7.37 -12.05
CA ALA A 227 -15.86 -8.68 -11.49
C ALA A 227 -16.78 -9.52 -12.39
N ASN A 228 -17.59 -8.88 -13.25
CA ASN A 228 -18.49 -9.57 -14.15
C ASN A 228 -17.85 -10.00 -15.50
N PHE A 229 -16.56 -9.70 -15.73
CA PHE A 229 -15.89 -10.04 -16.98
C PHE A 229 -15.17 -11.38 -16.95
N TYR A 230 -15.10 -12.01 -15.78
CA TYR A 230 -14.40 -13.30 -15.64
C TYR A 230 -15.05 -14.20 -14.59
#